data_4319b856ca489a3ddb1afd98d35ef0fd
#
_entry.id   4319b856ca489a3ddb1afd98d35ef0fd
#
_cell.length_a   1.000
_cell.length_b   1.000
_cell.length_c   1.000
_cell.angle_alpha   90.00
_cell.angle_beta   90.00
_cell.angle_gamma   90.00
#
_symmetry.space_group_name_H-M   'P 1'
#
loop_
_entity.id
_entity.type
_entity.pdbx_description
1 polymer ?
#
loop_
_entity_poly.entity_id
_entity_poly.type
_entity_poly.pdbx_seq_one_letter_code
_entity_poly.pdbx_strand_id
1 'polypeptide(L)'
;MNTKIPPKETDSLACWLNYLEHAHSKPIDMGLERVRSVAEQLDLLQPAPYVITVAGTNGKGSTCRLLEVALMKAGLRVGVYSSPHLIRYNERVRIQGELLPDEWHVKTFAMIQKEKQVSLSYFEFSTLSALALFKQAKLDVVILEVGLGGRLDATNIVDPNFAVITSIDIDHVAFLGDNREVIGREKAGIFRPNIPVVIGEPDCPQSIRDHAIKLQCHASYRGEDWQIIEKNDRLQWQSNTICFDNLPQPLIPVPNVGTALAVLTQLPFSMSEQMIMEAIAEAQMPGRFQTLTANDFAHFQGPQPKSRVIIDVGHNPHAARYLASRLQAVKKGKIFAIFSALEDKDLSGIVEPLDQLIDSWYCVGLDCWRGQEAQMVESKLLAVLPQAKTSTYKYIGDAAVKLFSEAKAEDIILVFGSFHTVADFMLWLENSGK
;
A
#
# COMPACT_ATOMS: atom_id res chain seq x y z
N MET A 1 -23.79 -6.25 -22.32
CA MET A 1 -24.88 -5.41 -21.93
C MET A 1 -24.43 -3.97 -21.91
N ASN A 2 -25.19 -3.03 -22.26
CA ASN A 2 -24.80 -1.69 -22.70
C ASN A 2 -24.00 -0.82 -21.71
N THR A 3 -22.77 -1.17 -21.46
CA THR A 3 -21.85 -0.50 -20.50
C THR A 3 -20.99 0.59 -21.14
N LYS A 4 -21.35 1.09 -22.32
CA LYS A 4 -20.41 1.90 -23.12
C LYS A 4 -20.78 3.37 -23.25
N ILE A 5 -21.81 3.83 -22.55
CA ILE A 5 -22.08 5.26 -22.50
C ILE A 5 -21.36 5.81 -21.27
N PRO A 6 -20.36 6.70 -21.46
CA PRO A 6 -19.67 7.29 -20.34
C PRO A 6 -20.62 8.09 -19.45
N PRO A 7 -20.46 8.05 -18.10
CA PRO A 7 -21.22 8.88 -17.20
C PRO A 7 -21.01 10.37 -17.50
N LYS A 8 -21.95 11.18 -17.04
CA LYS A 8 -21.88 12.64 -17.10
C LYS A 8 -21.13 13.20 -15.89
N GLU A 9 -20.67 14.44 -15.97
CA GLU A 9 -20.05 15.15 -14.85
C GLU A 9 -21.01 15.29 -13.63
N THR A 10 -22.31 15.17 -13.85
CA THR A 10 -23.35 15.24 -12.78
C THR A 10 -23.63 13.87 -12.12
N ASP A 11 -23.07 12.78 -12.64
CA ASP A 11 -23.25 11.45 -12.09
C ASP A 11 -22.30 11.21 -10.90
N SER A 12 -22.68 10.28 -10.02
CA SER A 12 -21.90 9.99 -8.82
C SER A 12 -20.54 9.36 -9.13
N LEU A 13 -19.59 9.50 -8.22
CA LEU A 13 -18.28 8.81 -8.30
C LEU A 13 -18.45 7.30 -8.48
N ALA A 14 -19.42 6.68 -7.78
CA ALA A 14 -19.71 5.25 -7.91
C ALA A 14 -20.11 4.86 -9.35
N CYS A 15 -20.91 5.68 -10.04
CA CYS A 15 -21.25 5.45 -11.45
C CYS A 15 -19.99 5.48 -12.34
N TRP A 16 -19.09 6.45 -12.11
CA TRP A 16 -17.83 6.56 -12.83
C TRP A 16 -16.92 5.37 -12.58
N LEU A 17 -16.75 4.94 -11.33
CA LEU A 17 -15.90 3.79 -10.98
C LEU A 17 -16.41 2.51 -11.64
N ASN A 18 -17.71 2.25 -11.58
CA ASN A 18 -18.33 1.10 -12.28
C ASN A 18 -18.10 1.17 -13.80
N TYR A 19 -18.23 2.34 -14.40
CA TYR A 19 -17.92 2.51 -15.84
C TYR A 19 -16.46 2.20 -16.14
N LEU A 20 -15.52 2.73 -15.35
CA LEU A 20 -14.08 2.59 -15.58
C LEU A 20 -13.60 1.13 -15.43
N GLU A 21 -14.20 0.35 -14.52
CA GLU A 21 -13.91 -1.08 -14.37
C GLU A 21 -14.23 -1.90 -15.64
N HIS A 22 -15.17 -1.41 -16.47
CA HIS A 22 -15.64 -2.12 -17.67
C HIS A 22 -15.31 -1.40 -18.99
N ALA A 23 -14.70 -0.22 -18.92
CA ALA A 23 -14.41 0.61 -20.10
C ALA A 23 -13.27 0.08 -20.97
N HIS A 24 -12.37 -0.71 -20.41
CA HIS A 24 -11.24 -1.31 -21.09
C HIS A 24 -11.38 -2.84 -21.14
N SER A 25 -10.85 -3.46 -22.20
CA SER A 25 -10.99 -4.90 -22.43
C SER A 25 -10.16 -5.77 -21.47
N LYS A 26 -9.10 -5.20 -20.89
CA LYS A 26 -8.19 -5.88 -19.94
C LYS A 26 -8.17 -5.15 -18.63
N PRO A 27 -8.33 -5.85 -17.48
CA PRO A 27 -8.21 -5.24 -16.16
C PRO A 27 -6.83 -4.64 -15.89
N ILE A 28 -5.77 -5.30 -16.41
CA ILE A 28 -4.38 -4.87 -16.36
C ILE A 28 -3.84 -4.90 -17.78
N ASP A 29 -3.42 -3.75 -18.30
CA ASP A 29 -2.83 -3.62 -19.63
C ASP A 29 -1.57 -2.75 -19.53
N MET A 30 -0.42 -3.41 -19.46
CA MET A 30 0.88 -2.78 -19.29
C MET A 30 1.32 -2.07 -20.58
N GLY A 31 1.82 -0.84 -20.45
CA GLY A 31 2.31 -0.03 -21.57
C GLY A 31 2.15 1.46 -21.29
N LEU A 32 2.97 2.29 -21.88
CA LEU A 32 3.00 3.72 -21.58
C LEU A 32 2.40 4.58 -22.71
N GLU A 33 2.29 4.06 -23.92
CA GLU A 33 1.93 4.86 -25.10
C GLU A 33 0.55 5.48 -24.98
N ARG A 34 -0.46 4.71 -24.55
CA ARG A 34 -1.85 5.17 -24.40
C ARG A 34 -1.97 6.27 -23.36
N VAL A 35 -1.49 5.99 -22.14
CA VAL A 35 -1.60 6.91 -21.01
C VAL A 35 -0.75 8.17 -21.26
N ARG A 36 0.44 8.02 -21.86
CA ARG A 36 1.33 9.14 -22.22
C ARG A 36 0.68 10.06 -23.24
N SER A 37 0.09 9.53 -24.31
CA SER A 37 -0.55 10.37 -25.35
C SER A 37 -1.66 11.26 -24.77
N VAL A 38 -2.44 10.74 -23.82
CA VAL A 38 -3.49 11.55 -23.16
C VAL A 38 -2.88 12.53 -22.18
N ALA A 39 -1.82 12.14 -21.43
CA ALA A 39 -1.11 13.02 -20.53
C ALA A 39 -0.46 14.22 -21.25
N GLU A 40 0.14 13.99 -22.41
CA GLU A 40 0.72 15.05 -23.28
C GLU A 40 -0.35 16.00 -23.79
N GLN A 41 -1.47 15.47 -24.28
CA GLN A 41 -2.61 16.28 -24.75
C GLN A 41 -3.17 17.18 -23.65
N LEU A 42 -3.22 16.69 -22.41
CA LEU A 42 -3.74 17.43 -21.25
C LEU A 42 -2.65 18.18 -20.46
N ASP A 43 -1.40 18.14 -20.91
CA ASP A 43 -0.26 18.77 -20.24
C ASP A 43 -0.09 18.30 -18.78
N LEU A 44 -0.10 16.98 -18.54
CA LEU A 44 -0.06 16.37 -17.20
C LEU A 44 1.30 15.78 -16.82
N LEU A 45 2.31 15.80 -17.71
CA LEU A 45 3.60 15.16 -17.44
C LEU A 45 4.46 15.87 -16.37
N GLN A 46 4.08 17.06 -15.97
CA GLN A 46 4.73 17.82 -14.88
C GLN A 46 3.69 18.23 -13.84
N PRO A 47 3.30 17.31 -12.94
CA PRO A 47 2.26 17.59 -11.95
C PRO A 47 2.71 18.53 -10.81
N ALA A 48 4.03 18.60 -10.57
CA ALA A 48 4.68 19.49 -9.59
C ALA A 48 6.14 19.73 -9.97
N PRO A 49 6.82 20.74 -9.38
CA PRO A 49 8.25 21.00 -9.59
C PRO A 49 9.16 19.86 -9.12
N TYR A 50 8.75 19.10 -8.10
CA TYR A 50 9.51 17.97 -7.57
C TYR A 50 8.64 16.71 -7.49
N VAL A 51 9.13 15.62 -8.07
CA VAL A 51 8.42 14.34 -8.11
C VAL A 51 9.27 13.24 -7.49
N ILE A 52 8.69 12.50 -6.56
CA ILE A 52 9.27 11.30 -5.94
C ILE A 52 8.46 10.10 -6.41
N THR A 53 9.10 9.13 -7.07
CA THR A 53 8.42 7.89 -7.48
C THR A 53 8.89 6.73 -6.62
N VAL A 54 7.92 5.99 -6.03
CA VAL A 54 8.17 4.91 -5.07
C VAL A 54 7.67 3.58 -5.65
N ALA A 55 8.61 2.67 -5.92
CA ALA A 55 8.35 1.30 -6.33
C ALA A 55 8.78 0.31 -5.22
N GLY A 56 8.39 -0.95 -5.36
CA GLY A 56 8.74 -2.01 -4.43
C GLY A 56 7.67 -3.12 -4.41
N THR A 57 7.97 -4.24 -3.80
CA THR A 57 6.97 -5.30 -3.58
C THR A 57 6.06 -4.90 -2.42
N ASN A 58 6.62 -4.67 -1.24
CA ASN A 58 5.91 -4.20 -0.06
C ASN A 58 6.48 -2.87 0.43
N GLY A 59 5.73 -2.17 1.30
CA GLY A 59 6.22 -0.97 1.98
C GLY A 59 6.07 0.35 1.22
N LYS A 60 5.65 0.34 -0.04
CA LYS A 60 5.46 1.54 -0.87
C LYS A 60 4.59 2.60 -0.16
N GLY A 61 3.34 2.26 0.13
CA GLY A 61 2.38 3.19 0.74
C GLY A 61 2.84 3.74 2.09
N SER A 62 3.44 2.89 2.96
CA SER A 62 3.97 3.34 4.25
C SER A 62 5.15 4.29 4.10
N THR A 63 6.03 4.06 3.12
CA THR A 63 7.14 4.98 2.79
C THR A 63 6.59 6.29 2.24
N CYS A 64 5.62 6.25 1.30
CA CYS A 64 4.94 7.44 0.80
C CYS A 64 4.30 8.25 1.94
N ARG A 65 3.64 7.56 2.91
CA ARG A 65 2.98 8.25 4.02
C ARG A 65 3.96 8.98 4.94
N LEU A 66 5.09 8.37 5.28
CA LEU A 66 6.09 9.05 6.10
C LEU A 66 6.73 10.24 5.35
N LEU A 67 7.02 10.08 4.06
CA LEU A 67 7.51 11.19 3.21
C LEU A 67 6.49 12.33 3.15
N GLU A 68 5.20 12.02 2.96
CA GLU A 68 4.10 12.99 2.96
C GLU A 68 4.08 13.80 4.25
N VAL A 69 4.03 13.13 5.41
CA VAL A 69 3.95 13.79 6.71
C VAL A 69 5.19 14.66 6.97
N ALA A 70 6.39 14.13 6.69
CA ALA A 70 7.63 14.87 6.92
C ALA A 70 7.75 16.12 6.04
N LEU A 71 7.41 16.01 4.75
CA LEU A 71 7.46 17.15 3.82
C LEU A 71 6.40 18.21 4.16
N MET A 72 5.22 17.81 4.61
CA MET A 72 4.20 18.74 5.10
C MET A 72 4.67 19.49 6.35
N LYS A 73 5.34 18.81 7.28
CA LYS A 73 5.96 19.45 8.47
C LYS A 73 7.07 20.44 8.08
N ALA A 74 7.74 20.20 6.98
CA ALA A 74 8.70 21.14 6.39
C ALA A 74 8.03 22.34 5.69
N GLY A 75 6.70 22.45 5.72
CA GLY A 75 5.93 23.55 5.16
C GLY A 75 5.66 23.45 3.66
N LEU A 76 5.91 22.30 3.03
CA LEU A 76 5.68 22.08 1.60
C LEU A 76 4.23 21.66 1.33
N ARG A 77 3.72 22.03 0.14
CA ARG A 77 2.45 21.54 -0.37
C ARG A 77 2.67 20.20 -1.07
N VAL A 78 2.11 19.14 -0.50
CA VAL A 78 2.39 17.76 -0.90
C VAL A 78 1.14 17.09 -1.45
N GLY A 79 1.29 16.39 -2.58
CA GLY A 79 0.29 15.47 -3.11
C GLY A 79 0.81 14.05 -3.16
N VAL A 80 -0.05 13.07 -2.89
CA VAL A 80 0.29 11.65 -2.93
C VAL A 80 -0.73 10.89 -3.76
N TYR A 81 -0.24 10.14 -4.75
CA TYR A 81 -1.01 9.10 -5.43
C TYR A 81 -0.58 7.74 -4.93
N SER A 82 -1.53 6.95 -4.42
CA SER A 82 -1.27 5.63 -3.84
C SER A 82 -2.30 4.58 -4.29
N SER A 83 -1.92 3.30 -4.27
CA SER A 83 -2.81 2.19 -4.64
C SER A 83 -2.40 0.86 -4.00
N PRO A 84 -3.37 -0.05 -3.80
CA PRO A 84 -4.81 0.17 -3.91
C PRO A 84 -5.37 1.00 -2.73
N HIS A 85 -6.63 1.42 -2.81
CA HIS A 85 -7.37 1.95 -1.66
C HIS A 85 -7.87 0.81 -0.77
N LEU A 86 -8.17 1.11 0.49
CA LEU A 86 -8.72 0.12 1.42
C LEU A 86 -10.25 0.09 1.34
N ILE A 87 -10.92 1.22 1.54
CA ILE A 87 -12.38 1.33 1.59
C ILE A 87 -12.91 2.21 0.46
N ARG A 88 -12.36 3.42 0.29
CA ARG A 88 -12.87 4.44 -0.61
C ARG A 88 -11.87 4.81 -1.69
N TYR A 89 -12.34 4.97 -2.91
CA TYR A 89 -11.51 5.39 -4.04
C TYR A 89 -10.68 6.65 -3.74
N ASN A 90 -11.25 7.61 -3.01
CA ASN A 90 -10.64 8.88 -2.64
C ASN A 90 -9.29 8.71 -1.91
N GLU A 91 -9.07 7.58 -1.22
CA GLU A 91 -7.80 7.25 -0.56
C GLU A 91 -6.61 7.23 -1.52
N ARG A 92 -6.88 7.06 -2.83
CA ARG A 92 -5.83 7.02 -3.86
C ARG A 92 -5.16 8.36 -4.08
N VAL A 93 -5.85 9.47 -3.79
CA VAL A 93 -5.33 10.83 -4.01
C VAL A 93 -5.47 11.64 -2.74
N ARG A 94 -4.35 12.02 -2.16
CA ARG A 94 -4.31 12.94 -1.02
C ARG A 94 -3.59 14.22 -1.41
N ILE A 95 -4.12 15.34 -0.93
CA ILE A 95 -3.47 16.66 -1.00
C ILE A 95 -3.40 17.24 0.41
N GLN A 96 -2.19 17.54 0.88
CA GLN A 96 -1.96 18.00 2.24
C GLN A 96 -2.54 17.05 3.32
N GLY A 97 -2.39 15.74 3.08
CA GLY A 97 -2.86 14.69 3.97
C GLY A 97 -4.36 14.42 3.92
N GLU A 98 -5.14 15.24 3.22
CA GLU A 98 -6.59 15.16 3.15
C GLU A 98 -7.09 14.43 1.89
N LEU A 99 -8.18 13.69 2.05
CA LEU A 99 -8.91 13.06 0.94
C LEU A 99 -9.72 14.11 0.19
N LEU A 100 -9.76 14.01 -1.12
CA LEU A 100 -10.52 14.94 -1.94
C LEU A 100 -12.01 14.51 -2.02
N PRO A 101 -12.94 15.47 -2.11
CA PRO A 101 -14.35 15.21 -2.35
C PRO A 101 -14.59 14.48 -3.69
N ASP A 102 -15.66 13.70 -3.77
CA ASP A 102 -16.05 12.93 -4.94
C ASP A 102 -16.14 13.77 -6.22
N GLU A 103 -16.65 14.99 -6.08
CA GLU A 103 -16.88 15.89 -7.21
C GLU A 103 -15.56 16.30 -7.91
N TRP A 104 -14.45 16.32 -7.20
CA TRP A 104 -13.15 16.63 -7.80
C TRP A 104 -12.67 15.51 -8.70
N HIS A 105 -12.83 14.25 -8.24
CA HIS A 105 -12.54 13.07 -9.04
C HIS A 105 -13.45 13.00 -10.28
N VAL A 106 -14.75 13.19 -10.10
CA VAL A 106 -15.74 13.18 -11.17
C VAL A 106 -15.41 14.22 -12.25
N LYS A 107 -15.06 15.45 -11.87
CA LYS A 107 -14.65 16.52 -12.81
C LYS A 107 -13.44 16.12 -13.65
N THR A 108 -12.41 15.56 -13.02
CA THR A 108 -11.22 15.10 -13.77
C THR A 108 -11.52 13.90 -14.64
N PHE A 109 -12.38 12.97 -14.20
CA PHE A 109 -12.85 11.87 -15.02
C PHE A 109 -13.60 12.36 -16.27
N ALA A 110 -14.52 13.30 -16.10
CA ALA A 110 -15.27 13.88 -17.23
C ALA A 110 -14.34 14.59 -18.21
N MET A 111 -13.36 15.36 -17.71
CA MET A 111 -12.36 16.03 -18.52
C MET A 111 -11.53 15.01 -19.34
N ILE A 112 -10.97 13.97 -18.70
CA ILE A 112 -10.17 12.95 -19.37
C ILE A 112 -11.01 12.20 -20.41
N GLN A 113 -12.24 11.82 -20.05
CA GLN A 113 -13.16 11.11 -20.95
C GLN A 113 -13.48 11.90 -22.21
N LYS A 114 -13.61 13.23 -22.09
CA LYS A 114 -13.90 14.12 -23.22
C LYS A 114 -12.71 14.22 -24.19
N GLU A 115 -11.50 14.28 -23.66
CA GLU A 115 -10.31 14.58 -24.46
C GLU A 115 -9.61 13.31 -25.00
N LYS A 116 -9.70 12.17 -24.28
CA LYS A 116 -9.01 10.94 -24.70
C LYS A 116 -9.51 10.40 -26.04
N GLN A 117 -8.58 9.99 -26.89
CA GLN A 117 -8.86 9.34 -28.18
C GLN A 117 -8.60 7.82 -28.13
N VAL A 118 -8.13 7.31 -27.01
CA VAL A 118 -7.74 5.90 -26.81
C VAL A 118 -8.48 5.28 -25.63
N SER A 119 -8.59 3.96 -25.62
CA SER A 119 -9.11 3.23 -24.47
C SER A 119 -8.04 3.19 -23.36
N LEU A 120 -8.44 3.44 -22.13
CA LEU A 120 -7.58 3.44 -20.95
C LEU A 120 -8.08 2.41 -19.95
N SER A 121 -7.15 1.69 -19.32
CA SER A 121 -7.46 0.84 -18.17
C SER A 121 -7.87 1.68 -16.95
N TYR A 122 -8.51 1.04 -15.99
CA TYR A 122 -8.89 1.69 -14.72
C TYR A 122 -7.71 2.42 -14.06
N PHE A 123 -6.54 1.78 -14.02
CA PHE A 123 -5.36 2.35 -13.38
C PHE A 123 -4.77 3.52 -14.17
N GLU A 124 -4.69 3.42 -15.50
CA GLU A 124 -4.26 4.53 -16.38
C GLU A 124 -5.16 5.75 -16.20
N PHE A 125 -6.47 5.52 -16.15
CA PHE A 125 -7.45 6.58 -15.98
C PHE A 125 -7.34 7.26 -14.61
N SER A 126 -7.20 6.44 -13.54
CA SER A 126 -6.96 6.93 -12.18
C SER A 126 -5.68 7.74 -12.06
N THR A 127 -4.60 7.29 -12.70
CA THR A 127 -3.31 7.99 -12.71
C THR A 127 -3.44 9.37 -13.36
N LEU A 128 -4.05 9.46 -14.54
CA LEU A 128 -4.28 10.75 -15.21
C LEU A 128 -5.14 11.70 -14.36
N SER A 129 -6.17 11.17 -13.70
CA SER A 129 -7.01 11.96 -12.79
C SER A 129 -6.19 12.52 -11.62
N ALA A 130 -5.34 11.71 -11.00
CA ALA A 130 -4.46 12.15 -9.93
C ALA A 130 -3.51 13.26 -10.40
N LEU A 131 -2.85 13.09 -11.54
CA LEU A 131 -1.94 14.08 -12.12
C LEU A 131 -2.67 15.41 -12.41
N ALA A 132 -3.90 15.36 -12.91
CA ALA A 132 -4.71 16.54 -13.17
C ALA A 132 -5.06 17.29 -11.87
N LEU A 133 -5.44 16.56 -10.82
CA LEU A 133 -5.73 17.12 -9.49
C LEU A 133 -4.49 17.80 -8.89
N PHE A 134 -3.33 17.15 -8.98
CA PHE A 134 -2.07 17.70 -8.46
C PHE A 134 -1.66 18.98 -9.19
N LYS A 135 -1.77 19.00 -10.52
CA LYS A 135 -1.46 20.18 -11.31
C LYS A 135 -2.35 21.37 -10.96
N GLN A 136 -3.66 21.13 -10.77
CA GLN A 136 -4.62 22.14 -10.35
C GLN A 136 -4.30 22.69 -8.95
N ALA A 137 -3.82 21.84 -8.04
CA ALA A 137 -3.49 22.24 -6.67
C ALA A 137 -2.19 23.04 -6.53
N LYS A 138 -1.36 23.14 -7.57
CA LYS A 138 -0.07 23.87 -7.59
C LYS A 138 0.84 23.45 -6.45
N LEU A 139 1.10 22.14 -6.33
CA LEU A 139 1.89 21.53 -5.28
C LEU A 139 3.39 21.82 -5.46
N ASP A 140 4.15 21.73 -4.36
CA ASP A 140 5.61 21.82 -4.37
C ASP A 140 6.24 20.44 -4.64
N VAL A 141 5.64 19.38 -4.06
CA VAL A 141 6.10 17.99 -4.20
C VAL A 141 4.92 17.06 -4.50
N VAL A 142 5.13 16.12 -5.42
CA VAL A 142 4.23 14.99 -5.66
C VAL A 142 4.96 13.68 -5.41
N ILE A 143 4.30 12.76 -4.69
CA ILE A 143 4.78 11.41 -4.43
C ILE A 143 3.89 10.46 -5.21
N LEU A 144 4.49 9.68 -6.11
CA LEU A 144 3.79 8.70 -6.95
C LEU A 144 4.15 7.28 -6.50
N GLU A 145 3.18 6.56 -5.95
CA GLU A 145 3.30 5.14 -5.67
C GLU A 145 3.03 4.34 -6.95
N VAL A 146 3.99 3.51 -7.34
CA VAL A 146 3.84 2.57 -8.46
C VAL A 146 2.80 1.51 -8.12
N GLY A 147 1.86 1.28 -9.03
CA GLY A 147 0.83 0.25 -8.85
C GLY A 147 1.37 -1.16 -9.06
N LEU A 148 2.01 -1.42 -10.20
CA LEU A 148 2.53 -2.74 -10.57
C LEU A 148 3.86 -2.64 -11.33
N GLY A 149 4.87 -3.37 -10.86
CA GLY A 149 6.20 -3.38 -11.51
C GLY A 149 6.92 -2.06 -11.35
N GLY A 150 7.01 -1.27 -12.38
CA GLY A 150 7.63 0.05 -12.44
C GLY A 150 7.80 0.54 -13.87
N ARG A 151 8.57 -0.17 -14.68
CA ARG A 151 8.96 0.22 -16.05
C ARG A 151 7.75 0.56 -16.94
N LEU A 152 6.69 -0.22 -16.89
CA LEU A 152 5.48 -0.08 -17.71
C LEU A 152 4.26 0.36 -16.88
N ASP A 153 4.46 0.81 -15.65
CA ASP A 153 3.39 1.34 -14.81
C ASP A 153 2.96 2.73 -15.28
N ALA A 154 1.66 3.02 -15.21
CA ALA A 154 1.13 4.29 -15.69
C ALA A 154 1.75 5.52 -14.99
N THR A 155 2.18 5.40 -13.74
CA THR A 155 2.88 6.49 -13.03
C THR A 155 4.22 6.84 -13.65
N ASN A 156 4.85 5.89 -14.37
CA ASN A 156 6.17 6.06 -14.98
C ASN A 156 6.18 6.89 -16.27
N ILE A 157 5.03 7.45 -16.68
CA ILE A 157 4.98 8.49 -17.72
C ILE A 157 5.58 9.81 -17.24
N VAL A 158 5.60 10.03 -15.92
CA VAL A 158 6.20 11.21 -15.27
C VAL A 158 7.65 10.90 -14.92
N ASP A 159 8.56 11.79 -15.28
CA ASP A 159 9.96 11.65 -14.92
C ASP A 159 10.19 12.12 -13.47
N PRO A 160 10.68 11.25 -12.58
CA PRO A 160 10.95 11.62 -11.20
C PRO A 160 12.25 12.41 -11.03
N ASN A 161 12.27 13.28 -10.02
CA ASN A 161 13.50 13.89 -9.51
C ASN A 161 14.21 12.97 -8.52
N PHE A 162 13.47 12.03 -7.91
CA PHE A 162 13.97 11.06 -6.94
C PHE A 162 13.24 9.73 -7.12
N ALA A 163 13.97 8.62 -7.16
CA ALA A 163 13.34 7.29 -7.23
C ALA A 163 13.66 6.44 -5.99
N VAL A 164 12.69 5.63 -5.59
CA VAL A 164 12.78 4.79 -4.39
C VAL A 164 12.34 3.37 -4.72
N ILE A 165 13.14 2.38 -4.29
CA ILE A 165 12.75 0.97 -4.24
C ILE A 165 12.69 0.55 -2.77
N THR A 166 11.52 0.13 -2.28
CA THR A 166 11.34 -0.21 -0.86
C THR A 166 11.81 -1.63 -0.54
N SER A 167 11.25 -2.63 -1.21
CA SER A 167 11.64 -4.04 -1.04
C SER A 167 11.45 -4.81 -2.33
N ILE A 168 12.16 -5.95 -2.48
CA ILE A 168 12.05 -6.85 -3.61
C ILE A 168 11.78 -8.26 -3.11
N ASP A 169 10.58 -8.77 -3.42
CA ASP A 169 10.24 -10.17 -3.21
C ASP A 169 9.29 -10.63 -4.33
N ILE A 170 9.01 -11.93 -4.37
CA ILE A 170 8.15 -12.53 -5.39
C ILE A 170 6.69 -12.17 -5.09
N ASP A 171 6.07 -11.49 -6.02
CA ASP A 171 4.63 -11.20 -6.07
C ASP A 171 4.23 -10.89 -7.51
N HIS A 172 2.94 -11.00 -7.82
CA HIS A 172 2.41 -10.76 -9.18
C HIS A 172 3.13 -11.56 -10.28
N VAL A 173 3.41 -12.83 -10.02
CA VAL A 173 4.23 -13.72 -10.88
C VAL A 173 3.75 -13.73 -12.34
N ALA A 174 2.44 -13.70 -12.57
CA ALA A 174 1.85 -13.68 -13.91
C ALA A 174 2.26 -12.44 -14.75
N PHE A 175 2.71 -11.36 -14.12
CA PHE A 175 3.09 -10.11 -14.79
C PHE A 175 4.58 -9.79 -14.69
N LEU A 176 5.20 -10.13 -13.56
CA LEU A 176 6.57 -9.71 -13.24
C LEU A 176 7.57 -10.86 -13.26
N GLY A 177 7.08 -12.12 -13.40
CA GLY A 177 7.92 -13.31 -13.29
C GLY A 177 8.13 -13.79 -11.85
N ASP A 178 8.84 -14.90 -11.72
CA ASP A 178 9.07 -15.65 -10.48
C ASP A 178 10.49 -15.49 -9.92
N ASN A 179 11.23 -14.50 -10.40
CA ASN A 179 12.63 -14.29 -10.08
C ASN A 179 12.88 -12.85 -9.62
N ARG A 180 13.56 -12.67 -8.49
CA ARG A 180 13.88 -11.37 -7.89
C ARG A 180 14.69 -10.45 -8.81
N GLU A 181 15.55 -11.01 -9.67
CA GLU A 181 16.34 -10.24 -10.66
C GLU A 181 15.44 -9.64 -11.75
N VAL A 182 14.44 -10.41 -12.23
CA VAL A 182 13.47 -9.92 -13.22
C VAL A 182 12.58 -8.85 -12.60
N ILE A 183 12.05 -9.12 -11.40
CA ILE A 183 11.22 -8.18 -10.64
C ILE A 183 11.99 -6.89 -10.33
N GLY A 184 13.26 -7.03 -9.93
CA GLY A 184 14.17 -5.90 -9.66
C GLY A 184 14.36 -5.01 -10.89
N ARG A 185 14.60 -5.61 -12.05
CA ARG A 185 14.73 -4.89 -13.33
C ARG A 185 13.47 -4.12 -13.70
N GLU A 186 12.29 -4.71 -13.56
CA GLU A 186 11.02 -4.04 -13.82
C GLU A 186 10.81 -2.84 -12.89
N LYS A 187 11.14 -2.99 -11.60
CA LYS A 187 11.00 -1.91 -10.62
C LYS A 187 12.04 -0.80 -10.84
N ALA A 188 13.28 -1.15 -11.15
CA ALA A 188 14.34 -0.17 -11.48
C ALA A 188 14.02 0.65 -12.75
N GLY A 189 13.05 0.24 -13.56
CA GLY A 189 12.57 1.01 -14.72
C GLY A 189 11.98 2.40 -14.41
N ILE A 190 11.81 2.76 -13.13
CA ILE A 190 11.48 4.12 -12.71
C ILE A 190 12.69 5.05 -12.62
N PHE A 191 13.91 4.54 -12.71
CA PHE A 191 15.13 5.36 -12.64
C PHE A 191 15.26 6.24 -13.88
N ARG A 192 15.91 7.39 -13.71
CA ARG A 192 16.31 8.29 -14.80
C ARG A 192 17.82 8.61 -14.66
N PRO A 193 18.47 9.04 -15.74
CA PRO A 193 19.89 9.39 -15.69
C PRO A 193 20.19 10.45 -14.62
N ASN A 194 21.26 10.22 -13.84
CA ASN A 194 21.84 11.16 -12.87
C ASN A 194 20.93 11.57 -11.70
N ILE A 195 19.79 10.90 -11.47
CA ILE A 195 18.96 11.21 -10.30
C ILE A 195 19.42 10.45 -9.04
N PRO A 196 19.12 10.96 -7.85
CA PRO A 196 19.27 10.18 -6.62
C PRO A 196 18.28 9.03 -6.58
N VAL A 197 18.72 7.87 -6.10
CA VAL A 197 17.88 6.68 -5.88
C VAL A 197 18.19 6.05 -4.53
N VAL A 198 17.15 5.65 -3.80
CA VAL A 198 17.27 4.93 -2.52
C VAL A 198 16.75 3.51 -2.69
N ILE A 199 17.51 2.53 -2.24
CA ILE A 199 17.17 1.12 -2.25
C ILE A 199 17.07 0.62 -0.82
N GLY A 200 15.83 0.30 -0.38
CA GLY A 200 15.50 -0.20 0.96
C GLY A 200 15.62 -1.71 1.11
N GLU A 201 15.87 -2.43 0.00
CA GLU A 201 16.09 -3.88 -0.01
C GLU A 201 17.53 -4.18 0.41
N PRO A 202 17.74 -4.88 1.57
CA PRO A 202 19.11 -5.16 2.04
C PRO A 202 19.84 -6.18 1.16
N ASP A 203 19.11 -7.16 0.61
CA ASP A 203 19.63 -8.11 -0.37
C ASP A 203 19.24 -7.64 -1.78
N CYS A 204 19.89 -6.54 -2.21
CA CYS A 204 19.55 -5.85 -3.45
C CYS A 204 19.93 -6.71 -4.67
N PRO A 205 18.96 -7.05 -5.55
CA PRO A 205 19.22 -7.74 -6.81
C PRO A 205 20.28 -7.01 -7.66
N GLN A 206 21.14 -7.80 -8.33
CA GLN A 206 22.21 -7.26 -9.18
C GLN A 206 21.64 -6.45 -10.35
N SER A 207 20.49 -6.83 -10.88
CA SER A 207 19.79 -6.11 -11.96
C SER A 207 19.47 -4.65 -11.62
N ILE A 208 19.19 -4.34 -10.33
CA ILE A 208 18.95 -2.97 -9.85
C ILE A 208 20.25 -2.19 -9.84
N ARG A 209 21.34 -2.81 -9.33
CA ARG A 209 22.69 -2.21 -9.28
C ARG A 209 23.19 -1.87 -10.68
N ASP A 210 23.11 -2.84 -11.58
CA ASP A 210 23.54 -2.68 -12.98
C ASP A 210 22.75 -1.55 -13.68
N HIS A 211 21.45 -1.46 -13.40
CA HIS A 211 20.63 -0.40 -13.99
C HIS A 211 20.95 0.98 -13.42
N ALA A 212 21.21 1.08 -12.11
CA ALA A 212 21.65 2.33 -11.47
C ALA A 212 23.00 2.80 -12.00
N ILE A 213 23.97 1.88 -12.16
CA ILE A 213 25.29 2.17 -12.76
C ILE A 213 25.13 2.63 -14.20
N LYS A 214 24.34 1.90 -15.01
CA LYS A 214 24.11 2.24 -16.42
C LYS A 214 23.55 3.65 -16.60
N LEU A 215 22.68 4.09 -15.70
CA LEU A 215 22.04 5.40 -15.72
C LEU A 215 22.83 6.46 -14.92
N GLN A 216 23.97 6.09 -14.34
CA GLN A 216 24.79 6.98 -13.50
C GLN A 216 24.00 7.59 -12.33
N CYS A 217 23.05 6.82 -11.75
CA CYS A 217 22.27 7.26 -10.61
C CYS A 217 23.13 7.44 -9.37
N HIS A 218 22.78 8.40 -8.52
CA HIS A 218 23.34 8.53 -7.18
C HIS A 218 22.62 7.55 -6.25
N ALA A 219 23.04 6.29 -6.28
CA ALA A 219 22.37 5.21 -5.57
C ALA A 219 22.85 5.08 -4.13
N SER A 220 21.91 4.87 -3.20
CA SER A 220 22.13 4.68 -1.77
C SER A 220 21.43 3.40 -1.29
N TYR A 221 22.22 2.45 -0.80
CA TYR A 221 21.80 1.08 -0.49
C TYR A 221 21.69 0.85 1.01
N ARG A 222 20.61 0.21 1.43
CA ARG A 222 20.46 -0.24 2.82
C ARG A 222 21.49 -1.33 3.14
N GLY A 223 22.13 -1.19 4.30
CA GLY A 223 23.20 -2.11 4.78
C GLY A 223 24.60 -1.75 4.30
N GLU A 224 24.73 -0.87 3.31
CA GLU A 224 26.01 -0.37 2.79
C GLU A 224 26.18 1.13 3.11
N ASP A 225 25.23 1.97 2.69
CA ASP A 225 25.29 3.43 2.84
C ASP A 225 24.52 3.91 4.06
N TRP A 226 23.51 3.16 4.48
CA TRP A 226 22.67 3.48 5.62
C TRP A 226 22.04 2.24 6.24
N GLN A 227 21.65 2.35 7.51
CA GLN A 227 20.93 1.30 8.24
C GLN A 227 19.97 1.88 9.26
N ILE A 228 18.98 1.08 9.65
CA ILE A 228 18.08 1.35 10.76
C ILE A 228 18.11 0.17 11.72
N ILE A 229 18.24 0.46 13.01
CA ILE A 229 18.40 -0.53 14.07
C ILE A 229 17.38 -0.21 15.17
N GLU A 230 16.73 -1.26 15.69
CA GLU A 230 15.89 -1.16 16.88
C GLU A 230 16.71 -1.49 18.12
N LYS A 231 16.71 -0.59 19.10
CA LYS A 231 17.47 -0.73 20.34
C LYS A 231 16.69 -0.14 21.51
N ASN A 232 16.39 -0.94 22.55
CA ASN A 232 15.71 -0.50 23.76
C ASN A 232 14.40 0.27 23.50
N ASP A 233 13.52 -0.29 22.67
CA ASP A 233 12.24 0.31 22.25
C ASP A 233 12.35 1.68 21.56
N ARG A 234 13.53 1.99 21.01
CA ARG A 234 13.81 3.17 20.20
C ARG A 234 14.47 2.76 18.91
N LEU A 235 14.43 3.64 17.90
CA LEU A 235 15.14 3.41 16.67
C LEU A 235 16.38 4.30 16.59
N GLN A 236 17.42 3.76 15.98
CA GLN A 236 18.60 4.48 15.53
C GLN A 236 18.68 4.33 14.02
N TRP A 237 18.81 5.43 13.31
CA TRP A 237 19.10 5.45 11.88
C TRP A 237 20.44 6.12 11.65
N GLN A 238 21.29 5.52 10.83
CA GLN A 238 22.59 6.08 10.51
C GLN A 238 22.97 5.87 9.05
N SER A 239 23.65 6.85 8.50
CA SER A 239 24.39 6.80 7.24
C SER A 239 25.86 7.12 7.49
N ASN A 240 26.65 7.22 6.42
CA ASN A 240 28.06 7.60 6.51
C ASN A 240 28.28 9.03 7.06
N THR A 241 27.27 9.90 7.01
CA THR A 241 27.38 11.33 7.34
C THR A 241 26.38 11.81 8.40
N ILE A 242 25.27 11.10 8.60
CA ILE A 242 24.18 11.53 9.48
C ILE A 242 23.79 10.38 10.41
N CYS A 243 23.55 10.69 11.68
CA CYS A 243 23.01 9.75 12.65
C CYS A 243 21.83 10.40 13.36
N PHE A 244 20.70 9.69 13.42
CA PHE A 244 19.54 10.01 14.24
C PHE A 244 19.41 8.97 15.33
N ASP A 245 19.54 9.40 16.59
CA ASP A 245 19.39 8.56 17.76
C ASP A 245 18.03 8.76 18.43
N ASN A 246 17.61 7.76 19.20
CA ASN A 246 16.40 7.84 20.04
C ASN A 246 15.11 8.17 19.27
N LEU A 247 15.02 7.80 18.00
CA LEU A 247 13.80 7.98 17.21
C LEU A 247 12.63 7.21 17.84
N PRO A 248 11.39 7.74 17.77
CA PRO A 248 10.22 7.09 18.36
C PRO A 248 9.86 5.78 17.66
N GLN A 249 9.13 4.90 18.37
CA GLN A 249 8.52 3.73 17.75
C GLN A 249 7.44 4.17 16.75
N PRO A 250 7.50 3.67 15.50
CA PRO A 250 6.58 4.05 14.45
C PRO A 250 5.29 3.22 14.46
N LEU A 251 4.25 3.77 13.86
CA LEU A 251 3.01 3.05 13.55
C LEU A 251 3.06 2.32 12.19
N ILE A 252 4.14 2.50 11.43
CA ILE A 252 4.42 1.82 10.16
C ILE A 252 5.64 0.90 10.30
N PRO A 253 5.87 -0.05 9.36
CA PRO A 253 7.02 -0.96 9.45
C PRO A 253 8.37 -0.25 9.52
N VAL A 254 9.23 -0.64 10.47
CA VAL A 254 10.55 -0.06 10.70
C VAL A 254 11.43 -0.01 9.44
N PRO A 255 11.47 -1.05 8.57
CA PRO A 255 12.21 -0.97 7.31
C PRO A 255 11.80 0.20 6.41
N ASN A 256 10.50 0.53 6.41
CA ASN A 256 9.96 1.62 5.58
C ASN A 256 10.31 2.99 6.18
N VAL A 257 10.40 3.08 7.51
CA VAL A 257 10.95 4.28 8.19
C VAL A 257 12.39 4.51 7.76
N GLY A 258 13.22 3.45 7.81
CA GLY A 258 14.61 3.54 7.38
C GLY A 258 14.78 4.02 5.94
N THR A 259 13.96 3.47 5.04
CA THR A 259 13.94 3.87 3.62
C THR A 259 13.51 5.33 3.46
N ALA A 260 12.45 5.76 4.14
CA ALA A 260 11.99 7.15 4.06
C ALA A 260 13.04 8.13 4.62
N LEU A 261 13.71 7.80 5.73
CA LEU A 261 14.80 8.62 6.27
C LEU A 261 15.96 8.75 5.30
N ALA A 262 16.33 7.65 4.62
CA ALA A 262 17.37 7.70 3.58
C ALA A 262 16.98 8.62 2.41
N VAL A 263 15.70 8.71 2.08
CA VAL A 263 15.20 9.69 1.09
C VAL A 263 15.27 11.10 1.66
N LEU A 264 14.66 11.34 2.84
CA LEU A 264 14.55 12.68 3.46
C LEU A 264 15.92 13.35 3.66
N THR A 265 16.96 12.58 3.99
CA THR A 265 18.34 13.11 4.17
C THR A 265 19.02 13.54 2.87
N GLN A 266 18.47 13.17 1.71
CA GLN A 266 19.02 13.49 0.39
C GLN A 266 18.14 14.47 -0.42
N LEU A 267 16.96 14.84 0.12
CA LEU A 267 16.09 15.84 -0.53
C LEU A 267 16.66 17.25 -0.39
N PRO A 268 16.38 18.14 -1.37
CA PRO A 268 16.84 19.54 -1.32
C PRO A 268 16.03 20.41 -0.36
N PHE A 269 15.28 19.79 0.55
CA PHE A 269 14.40 20.48 1.51
C PHE A 269 14.94 20.34 2.93
N SER A 270 15.06 21.46 3.64
CA SER A 270 15.57 21.44 5.02
C SER A 270 14.51 20.94 5.98
N MET A 271 14.89 19.95 6.81
CA MET A 271 14.07 19.41 7.88
C MET A 271 14.87 19.32 9.17
N SER A 272 14.27 19.72 10.28
CA SER A 272 14.88 19.51 11.60
C SER A 272 14.69 18.08 12.06
N GLU A 273 15.55 17.61 12.96
CA GLU A 273 15.38 16.30 13.58
C GLU A 273 14.05 16.18 14.33
N GLN A 274 13.59 17.26 14.95
CA GLN A 274 12.28 17.31 15.62
C GLN A 274 11.13 17.04 14.64
N MET A 275 11.14 17.65 13.44
CA MET A 275 10.12 17.40 12.39
C MET A 275 10.12 15.93 11.95
N ILE A 276 11.31 15.33 11.84
CA ILE A 276 11.47 13.91 11.50
C ILE A 276 10.89 13.01 12.59
N MET A 277 11.21 13.27 13.86
CA MET A 277 10.68 12.50 15.00
C MET A 277 9.15 12.58 15.08
N GLU A 278 8.58 13.76 14.92
CA GLU A 278 7.14 13.97 14.87
C GLU A 278 6.50 13.25 13.69
N ALA A 279 7.11 13.30 12.51
CA ALA A 279 6.62 12.61 11.32
C ALA A 279 6.60 11.07 11.52
N ILE A 280 7.63 10.50 12.16
CA ILE A 280 7.68 9.07 12.49
C ILE A 280 6.55 8.68 13.44
N ALA A 281 6.29 9.50 14.46
CA ALA A 281 5.25 9.26 15.45
C ALA A 281 3.83 9.36 14.88
N GLU A 282 3.62 10.25 13.90
CA GLU A 282 2.31 10.54 13.31
C GLU A 282 2.01 9.71 12.05
N ALA A 283 3.04 9.22 11.34
CA ALA A 283 2.82 8.49 10.10
C ALA A 283 2.11 7.17 10.36
N GLN A 284 0.85 7.08 9.95
CA GLN A 284 0.01 5.90 10.06
C GLN A 284 -0.62 5.57 8.72
N MET A 285 -0.71 4.28 8.41
CA MET A 285 -1.41 3.74 7.25
C MET A 285 -2.47 2.75 7.70
N PRO A 286 -3.72 2.91 7.27
CA PRO A 286 -4.78 1.94 7.57
C PRO A 286 -4.40 0.52 7.11
N GLY A 287 -4.74 -0.47 7.94
CA GLY A 287 -4.50 -1.87 7.62
C GLY A 287 -3.03 -2.30 7.58
N ARG A 288 -2.13 -1.63 8.31
CA ARG A 288 -0.72 -2.02 8.45
C ARG A 288 -0.38 -2.26 9.91
N PHE A 289 -0.55 -3.49 10.38
CA PHE A 289 -0.44 -3.89 11.78
C PHE A 289 -1.18 -2.91 12.71
N GLN A 290 -2.33 -2.44 12.23
CA GLN A 290 -3.11 -1.40 12.91
C GLN A 290 -3.91 -2.03 14.04
N THR A 291 -3.68 -1.54 15.26
CA THR A 291 -4.56 -1.84 16.39
C THR A 291 -5.77 -0.93 16.35
N LEU A 292 -6.96 -1.50 16.33
CA LEU A 292 -8.21 -0.74 16.39
C LEU A 292 -8.44 -0.19 17.81
N THR A 293 -9.00 1.00 17.87
CA THR A 293 -9.28 1.76 19.10
C THR A 293 -10.78 1.76 19.40
N ALA A 294 -11.17 2.22 20.56
CA ALA A 294 -12.59 2.37 20.92
C ALA A 294 -13.38 3.23 19.91
N ASN A 295 -12.73 4.18 19.26
CA ASN A 295 -13.37 5.01 18.23
C ASN A 295 -13.76 4.21 16.98
N ASP A 296 -12.97 3.19 16.62
CA ASP A 296 -13.27 2.33 15.47
C ASP A 296 -14.53 1.48 15.71
N PHE A 297 -14.88 1.23 16.98
CA PHE A 297 -16.07 0.49 17.39
C PHE A 297 -17.24 1.39 17.84
N ALA A 298 -17.12 2.71 17.73
CA ALA A 298 -18.11 3.65 18.29
C ALA A 298 -19.53 3.47 17.75
N HIS A 299 -19.67 3.01 16.50
CA HIS A 299 -20.95 2.76 15.85
C HIS A 299 -21.40 1.29 15.92
N PHE A 300 -20.55 0.39 16.37
CA PHE A 300 -20.86 -1.03 16.48
C PHE A 300 -21.75 -1.32 17.68
N GLN A 301 -22.96 -1.87 17.45
CA GLN A 301 -23.96 -2.14 18.49
C GLN A 301 -23.91 -3.57 19.05
N GLY A 302 -22.94 -4.36 18.64
CA GLY A 302 -22.73 -5.74 19.15
C GLY A 302 -21.83 -5.81 20.40
N PRO A 303 -21.43 -7.03 20.76
CA PRO A 303 -20.51 -7.24 21.88
C PRO A 303 -19.16 -6.58 21.60
N GLN A 304 -18.76 -5.64 22.45
CA GLN A 304 -17.48 -4.94 22.31
C GLN A 304 -16.30 -5.91 22.57
N PRO A 305 -15.24 -5.90 21.74
CA PRO A 305 -14.09 -6.76 21.96
C PRO A 305 -13.36 -6.37 23.27
N LYS A 306 -13.09 -7.36 24.10
CA LYS A 306 -12.21 -7.20 25.27
C LYS A 306 -10.74 -7.35 24.89
N SER A 307 -10.49 -8.12 23.84
CA SER A 307 -9.18 -8.40 23.27
C SER A 307 -8.70 -7.27 22.36
N ARG A 308 -7.41 -7.25 22.08
CA ARG A 308 -6.85 -6.36 21.08
C ARG A 308 -7.21 -6.85 19.67
N VAL A 309 -7.80 -5.99 18.85
CA VAL A 309 -8.09 -6.27 17.46
C VAL A 309 -7.03 -5.61 16.57
N ILE A 310 -6.35 -6.41 15.76
CA ILE A 310 -5.31 -5.96 14.83
C ILE A 310 -5.76 -6.27 13.41
N ILE A 311 -5.62 -5.29 12.52
CA ILE A 311 -5.89 -5.48 11.09
C ILE A 311 -4.60 -5.33 10.28
N ASP A 312 -4.41 -6.21 9.27
CA ASP A 312 -3.25 -6.15 8.37
C ASP A 312 -3.61 -6.65 6.96
N VAL A 313 -3.30 -5.87 5.93
CA VAL A 313 -3.58 -6.23 4.53
C VAL A 313 -2.49 -7.09 3.90
N GLY A 314 -1.54 -7.62 4.67
CA GLY A 314 -0.48 -8.51 4.21
C GLY A 314 -1.05 -9.73 3.48
N HIS A 315 -0.57 -9.99 2.25
CA HIS A 315 -1.14 -10.98 1.35
C HIS A 315 -0.08 -11.70 0.51
N ASN A 316 1.16 -11.71 0.97
CA ASN A 316 2.26 -12.43 0.35
C ASN A 316 3.25 -12.94 1.40
N PRO A 317 4.17 -13.87 1.07
CA PRO A 317 5.09 -14.49 2.03
C PRO A 317 5.96 -13.49 2.78
N HIS A 318 6.45 -12.44 2.12
CA HIS A 318 7.27 -11.41 2.75
C HIS A 318 6.50 -10.65 3.84
N ALA A 319 5.26 -10.21 3.54
CA ALA A 319 4.40 -9.52 4.51
C ALA A 319 4.05 -10.45 5.68
N ALA A 320 3.79 -11.74 5.42
CA ALA A 320 3.48 -12.73 6.45
C ALA A 320 4.64 -12.97 7.43
N ARG A 321 5.87 -13.06 6.93
CA ARG A 321 7.08 -13.15 7.79
C ARG A 321 7.22 -11.94 8.69
N TYR A 322 7.01 -10.74 8.15
CA TYR A 322 7.05 -9.51 8.95
C TYR A 322 5.91 -9.48 10.00
N LEU A 323 4.68 -9.85 9.60
CA LEU A 323 3.52 -9.93 10.48
C LEU A 323 3.78 -10.91 11.64
N ALA A 324 4.36 -12.10 11.34
CA ALA A 324 4.74 -13.09 12.33
C ALA A 324 5.72 -12.52 13.37
N SER A 325 6.76 -11.82 12.94
CA SER A 325 7.73 -11.21 13.86
C SER A 325 7.09 -10.15 14.77
N ARG A 326 6.15 -9.36 14.25
CA ARG A 326 5.42 -8.34 15.03
C ARG A 326 4.46 -8.99 16.03
N LEU A 327 3.74 -10.02 15.62
CA LEU A 327 2.84 -10.76 16.52
C LEU A 327 3.59 -11.45 17.64
N GLN A 328 4.75 -12.07 17.34
CA GLN A 328 5.61 -12.70 18.34
C GLN A 328 6.02 -11.72 19.43
N ALA A 329 6.35 -10.47 19.07
CA ALA A 329 6.77 -9.43 20.01
C ALA A 329 5.64 -8.95 20.94
N VAL A 330 4.38 -9.07 20.53
CA VAL A 330 3.23 -8.53 21.27
C VAL A 330 2.31 -9.61 21.85
N LYS A 331 2.51 -10.89 21.52
CA LYS A 331 1.69 -12.02 21.97
C LYS A 331 1.79 -12.18 23.49
N LYS A 332 0.62 -12.20 24.17
CA LYS A 332 0.50 -12.51 25.60
C LYS A 332 -0.44 -13.68 25.83
N GLY A 333 -1.59 -13.69 25.21
CA GLY A 333 -2.60 -14.74 25.20
C GLY A 333 -2.63 -15.51 23.88
N LYS A 334 -3.82 -15.95 23.49
CA LYS A 334 -4.09 -16.61 22.22
C LYS A 334 -4.20 -15.60 21.09
N ILE A 335 -3.91 -16.07 19.86
CA ILE A 335 -4.17 -15.31 18.63
C ILE A 335 -5.22 -16.05 17.80
N PHE A 336 -6.32 -15.39 17.52
CA PHE A 336 -7.40 -15.84 16.66
C PHE A 336 -7.33 -15.07 15.35
N ALA A 337 -7.24 -15.78 14.21
CA ALA A 337 -7.12 -15.15 12.91
C ALA A 337 -8.45 -15.22 12.13
N ILE A 338 -9.05 -14.09 11.81
CA ILE A 338 -10.07 -13.97 10.76
C ILE A 338 -9.30 -13.81 9.45
N PHE A 339 -9.41 -14.80 8.57
CA PHE A 339 -8.52 -14.93 7.42
C PHE A 339 -9.28 -15.22 6.13
N SER A 340 -8.88 -14.51 5.08
CA SER A 340 -9.16 -14.89 3.69
C SER A 340 -8.08 -14.34 2.76
N ALA A 341 -7.83 -15.05 1.66
CA ALA A 341 -6.89 -14.64 0.64
C ALA A 341 -7.52 -14.76 -0.75
N LEU A 342 -7.05 -13.96 -1.71
CA LEU A 342 -7.45 -14.09 -3.10
C LEU A 342 -6.88 -15.37 -3.72
N GLU A 343 -7.56 -15.90 -4.75
CA GLU A 343 -7.26 -17.19 -5.36
C GLU A 343 -5.84 -17.28 -5.94
N ASP A 344 -5.33 -16.18 -6.46
CA ASP A 344 -4.01 -16.08 -7.12
C ASP A 344 -2.83 -15.91 -6.14
N LYS A 345 -3.07 -15.91 -4.83
CA LYS A 345 -2.00 -15.69 -3.84
C LYS A 345 -1.39 -17.00 -3.35
N ASP A 346 -0.10 -16.93 -3.02
CA ASP A 346 0.63 -18.04 -2.39
C ASP A 346 0.16 -18.22 -0.94
N LEU A 347 -0.90 -19.03 -0.77
CA LEU A 347 -1.49 -19.27 0.55
C LEU A 347 -0.49 -19.97 1.47
N SER A 348 0.33 -20.92 0.97
CA SER A 348 1.35 -21.61 1.78
C SER A 348 2.32 -20.62 2.40
N GLY A 349 2.93 -19.77 1.58
CA GLY A 349 3.88 -18.76 2.05
C GLY A 349 3.26 -17.72 2.98
N ILE A 350 1.93 -17.53 2.95
CA ILE A 350 1.21 -16.64 3.87
C ILE A 350 0.96 -17.33 5.23
N VAL A 351 0.54 -18.58 5.27
CA VAL A 351 0.08 -19.21 6.52
C VAL A 351 1.21 -19.91 7.29
N GLU A 352 2.20 -20.51 6.62
CA GLU A 352 3.32 -21.21 7.26
C GLU A 352 4.09 -20.37 8.28
N PRO A 353 4.44 -19.09 8.00
CA PRO A 353 5.15 -18.27 9.00
C PRO A 353 4.34 -18.00 10.28
N LEU A 354 3.02 -18.22 10.24
CA LEU A 354 2.09 -17.91 11.30
C LEU A 354 1.61 -19.16 12.07
N ASP A 355 1.97 -20.37 11.63
CA ASP A 355 1.47 -21.66 12.18
C ASP A 355 1.63 -21.75 13.70
N GLN A 356 2.80 -21.45 14.23
CA GLN A 356 3.10 -21.56 15.67
C GLN A 356 2.52 -20.38 16.49
N LEU A 357 1.96 -19.38 15.84
CA LEU A 357 1.45 -18.17 16.49
C LEU A 357 -0.07 -18.17 16.60
N ILE A 358 -0.76 -18.67 15.56
CA ILE A 358 -2.22 -18.64 15.48
C ILE A 358 -2.80 -19.87 16.19
N ASP A 359 -3.61 -19.64 17.19
CA ASP A 359 -4.27 -20.67 17.98
C ASP A 359 -5.53 -21.23 17.29
N SER A 360 -6.22 -20.43 16.49
CA SER A 360 -7.38 -20.86 15.69
C SER A 360 -7.62 -19.93 14.51
N TRP A 361 -8.01 -20.49 13.38
CA TRP A 361 -8.30 -19.83 12.13
C TRP A 361 -9.79 -19.75 11.86
N TYR A 362 -10.29 -18.59 11.58
CA TYR A 362 -11.67 -18.29 11.22
C TYR A 362 -11.68 -17.91 9.74
N CYS A 363 -11.85 -18.91 8.88
CA CYS A 363 -11.84 -18.73 7.43
C CYS A 363 -13.14 -18.08 6.97
N VAL A 364 -13.05 -16.98 6.23
CA VAL A 364 -14.21 -16.22 5.75
C VAL A 364 -14.25 -16.16 4.23
N GLY A 365 -15.46 -16.11 3.65
CA GLY A 365 -15.66 -15.93 2.22
C GLY A 365 -15.45 -14.46 1.80
N LEU A 366 -15.00 -14.24 0.55
CA LEU A 366 -14.89 -12.94 -0.09
C LEU A 366 -15.75 -12.89 -1.35
N ASP A 367 -16.69 -11.95 -1.42
CA ASP A 367 -17.54 -11.71 -2.60
C ASP A 367 -16.89 -10.61 -3.47
N CYS A 368 -15.82 -10.95 -4.15
CA CYS A 368 -15.12 -10.06 -5.07
C CYS A 368 -14.45 -10.84 -6.21
N TRP A 369 -13.98 -10.12 -7.23
CA TRP A 369 -13.18 -10.74 -8.30
C TRP A 369 -11.93 -11.43 -7.71
N ARG A 370 -11.73 -12.72 -8.00
CA ARG A 370 -10.73 -13.64 -7.38
C ARG A 370 -11.00 -13.93 -5.89
N GLY A 371 -12.18 -13.60 -5.37
CA GLY A 371 -12.59 -14.04 -4.04
C GLY A 371 -12.82 -15.54 -4.00
N GLN A 372 -12.78 -16.11 -2.80
CA GLN A 372 -13.00 -17.54 -2.56
C GLN A 372 -14.07 -17.74 -1.50
N GLU A 373 -14.80 -18.86 -1.58
CA GLU A 373 -15.68 -19.27 -0.49
C GLU A 373 -14.89 -19.73 0.73
N ALA A 374 -15.44 -19.57 1.93
CA ALA A 374 -14.78 -19.87 3.19
C ALA A 374 -14.27 -21.32 3.27
N GLN A 375 -15.04 -22.29 2.75
CA GLN A 375 -14.67 -23.70 2.70
C GLN A 375 -13.47 -23.97 1.79
N MET A 376 -13.33 -23.20 0.71
CA MET A 376 -12.18 -23.32 -0.19
C MET A 376 -10.91 -22.77 0.49
N VAL A 377 -11.03 -21.65 1.19
CA VAL A 377 -9.92 -21.07 1.99
C VAL A 377 -9.48 -22.06 3.07
N GLU A 378 -10.41 -22.63 3.82
CA GLU A 378 -10.15 -23.64 4.85
C GLU A 378 -9.45 -24.90 4.26
N SER A 379 -9.98 -25.43 3.16
CA SER A 379 -9.42 -26.62 2.51
C SER A 379 -7.96 -26.41 2.08
N LYS A 380 -7.66 -25.24 1.48
CA LYS A 380 -6.30 -24.87 1.09
C LYS A 380 -5.39 -24.68 2.31
N LEU A 381 -5.90 -24.07 3.38
CA LEU A 381 -5.17 -23.88 4.63
C LEU A 381 -4.83 -25.22 5.29
N LEU A 382 -5.80 -26.13 5.41
CA LEU A 382 -5.59 -27.46 6.00
C LEU A 382 -4.68 -28.35 5.15
N ALA A 383 -4.60 -28.12 3.83
CA ALA A 383 -3.64 -28.80 2.98
C ALA A 383 -2.19 -28.43 3.33
N VAL A 384 -1.97 -27.21 3.84
CA VAL A 384 -0.65 -26.70 4.28
C VAL A 384 -0.43 -26.98 5.76
N LEU A 385 -1.44 -26.71 6.60
CA LEU A 385 -1.40 -26.85 8.05
C LEU A 385 -2.44 -27.87 8.54
N PRO A 386 -2.18 -29.19 8.42
CA PRO A 386 -3.18 -30.23 8.68
C PRO A 386 -3.68 -30.29 10.13
N GLN A 387 -2.94 -29.72 11.08
CA GLN A 387 -3.29 -29.70 12.51
C GLN A 387 -3.93 -28.37 12.95
N ALA A 388 -4.11 -27.42 12.03
CA ALA A 388 -4.70 -26.13 12.36
C ALA A 388 -6.15 -26.30 12.83
N LYS A 389 -6.51 -25.55 13.87
CA LYS A 389 -7.92 -25.46 14.31
C LYS A 389 -8.60 -24.44 13.43
N THR A 390 -9.62 -24.85 12.71
CA THR A 390 -10.34 -24.02 11.75
C THR A 390 -11.83 -23.93 12.07
N SER A 391 -12.46 -22.86 11.59
CA SER A 391 -13.92 -22.70 11.51
C SER A 391 -14.22 -21.85 10.29
N THR A 392 -15.33 -22.12 9.60
CA THR A 392 -15.75 -21.39 8.40
C THR A 392 -16.95 -20.52 8.66
N TYR A 393 -16.94 -19.33 8.10
CA TYR A 393 -18.05 -18.35 8.17
C TYR A 393 -18.29 -17.75 6.79
N LYS A 394 -19.56 -17.67 6.39
CA LYS A 394 -19.94 -17.03 5.13
C LYS A 394 -19.64 -15.54 5.16
N TYR A 395 -19.91 -14.90 6.30
CA TYR A 395 -19.74 -13.46 6.47
C TYR A 395 -18.72 -13.17 7.58
N ILE A 396 -17.88 -12.17 7.35
CA ILE A 396 -16.82 -11.77 8.28
C ILE A 396 -17.38 -11.29 9.64
N GLY A 397 -18.56 -10.66 9.61
CA GLY A 397 -19.25 -10.19 10.82
C GLY A 397 -19.61 -11.31 11.80
N ASP A 398 -20.02 -12.49 11.30
CA ASP A 398 -20.38 -13.64 12.15
C ASP A 398 -19.16 -14.17 12.90
N ALA A 399 -18.00 -14.25 12.23
CA ALA A 399 -16.74 -14.62 12.85
C ALA A 399 -16.31 -13.58 13.91
N ALA A 400 -16.45 -12.31 13.57
CA ALA A 400 -16.08 -11.19 14.47
C ALA A 400 -16.95 -11.17 15.74
N VAL A 401 -18.28 -11.23 15.62
CA VAL A 401 -19.21 -11.24 16.77
C VAL A 401 -18.90 -12.40 17.72
N LYS A 402 -18.65 -13.60 17.18
CA LYS A 402 -18.25 -14.74 17.99
C LYS A 402 -16.96 -14.45 18.76
N LEU A 403 -15.93 -13.99 18.08
CA LEU A 403 -14.64 -13.71 18.73
C LEU A 403 -14.72 -12.57 19.75
N PHE A 404 -15.48 -11.52 19.48
CA PHE A 404 -15.68 -10.42 20.44
C PHE A 404 -16.33 -10.87 21.74
N SER A 405 -17.18 -11.94 21.66
CA SER A 405 -17.83 -12.51 22.83
C SER A 405 -16.92 -13.48 23.62
N GLU A 406 -16.02 -14.21 22.93
CA GLU A 406 -15.26 -15.32 23.50
C GLU A 406 -13.81 -14.95 23.88
N ALA A 407 -13.17 -14.04 23.14
CA ALA A 407 -11.77 -13.68 23.34
C ALA A 407 -11.57 -12.88 24.64
N LYS A 408 -10.47 -13.16 25.33
CA LYS A 408 -10.12 -12.52 26.60
C LYS A 408 -9.25 -11.27 26.37
N ALA A 409 -9.05 -10.48 27.39
CA ALA A 409 -8.30 -9.22 27.31
C ALA A 409 -6.83 -9.39 26.88
N GLU A 410 -6.21 -10.52 27.22
CA GLU A 410 -4.83 -10.85 26.84
C GLU A 410 -4.71 -11.41 25.42
N ASP A 411 -5.82 -11.79 24.78
CA ASP A 411 -5.84 -12.38 23.44
C ASP A 411 -5.74 -11.31 22.34
N ILE A 412 -5.45 -11.76 21.14
CA ILE A 412 -5.43 -10.94 19.92
C ILE A 412 -6.40 -11.53 18.91
N ILE A 413 -7.23 -10.69 18.32
CA ILE A 413 -7.98 -10.98 17.12
C ILE A 413 -7.25 -10.32 15.95
N LEU A 414 -6.75 -11.12 15.04
CA LEU A 414 -6.06 -10.67 13.85
C LEU A 414 -6.99 -10.80 12.64
N VAL A 415 -7.23 -9.72 11.91
CA VAL A 415 -7.98 -9.73 10.64
C VAL A 415 -7.00 -9.47 9.51
N PHE A 416 -6.77 -10.45 8.63
CA PHE A 416 -5.74 -10.30 7.61
C PHE A 416 -5.91 -11.22 6.39
N GLY A 417 -4.98 -11.08 5.41
CA GLY A 417 -4.79 -11.94 4.25
C GLY A 417 -5.10 -11.27 2.92
N SER A 418 -5.83 -10.15 2.90
CA SER A 418 -6.00 -9.31 1.71
C SER A 418 -6.53 -7.92 2.07
N PHE A 419 -6.42 -6.98 1.13
CA PHE A 419 -7.13 -5.69 1.25
C PHE A 419 -8.64 -5.89 1.37
N HIS A 420 -9.22 -6.82 0.61
CA HIS A 420 -10.65 -7.11 0.65
C HIS A 420 -11.09 -7.64 2.01
N THR A 421 -10.33 -8.56 2.62
CA THR A 421 -10.64 -9.07 3.97
C THR A 421 -10.72 -7.95 5.00
N VAL A 422 -9.74 -7.05 4.99
CA VAL A 422 -9.72 -5.92 5.93
C VAL A 422 -10.80 -4.90 5.60
N ALA A 423 -11.03 -4.61 4.32
CA ALA A 423 -12.08 -3.69 3.88
C ALA A 423 -13.48 -4.19 4.28
N ASP A 424 -13.80 -5.46 4.04
CA ASP A 424 -15.08 -6.07 4.41
C ASP A 424 -15.30 -6.01 5.92
N PHE A 425 -14.26 -6.25 6.71
CA PHE A 425 -14.33 -6.13 8.15
C PHE A 425 -14.61 -4.69 8.61
N MET A 426 -13.91 -3.72 8.07
CA MET A 426 -14.08 -2.31 8.42
C MET A 426 -15.44 -1.78 7.97
N LEU A 427 -15.90 -2.12 6.75
CA LEU A 427 -17.22 -1.78 6.26
C LEU A 427 -18.33 -2.42 7.08
N TRP A 428 -18.14 -3.66 7.52
CA TRP A 428 -19.07 -4.31 8.44
C TRP A 428 -19.17 -3.55 9.77
N LEU A 429 -18.04 -3.13 10.36
CA LEU A 429 -18.06 -2.32 11.59
C LEU A 429 -18.80 -1.00 11.39
N GLU A 430 -18.53 -0.27 10.30
CA GLU A 430 -19.20 1.00 9.99
C GLU A 430 -20.73 0.86 9.81
N ASN A 431 -21.19 -0.26 9.24
CA ASN A 431 -22.61 -0.49 8.90
C ASN A 431 -23.40 -1.21 10.00
N SER A 432 -22.75 -1.82 10.98
CA SER A 432 -23.41 -2.59 12.03
C SER A 432 -24.17 -1.72 13.04
N GLY A 433 -24.10 -0.42 12.93
CA GLY A 433 -24.85 0.55 13.74
C GLY A 433 -26.06 1.18 13.03
N LYS A 434 -26.29 0.81 11.75
CA LYS A 434 -27.42 1.27 10.95
C LYS A 434 -28.46 0.16 10.85
#